data_b5a18bae851cbcd07974c24809b89534
#
_entry.id   b5a18bae851cbcd07974c24809b89534
#
_cell.length_a   1.000
_cell.length_b   1.000
_cell.length_c   1.000
_cell.angle_alpha   90.00
_cell.angle_beta   90.00
_cell.angle_gamma   90.00
#
_symmetry.space_group_name_H-M   'P 1'
#
loop_
_entity.id
_entity.type
_entity.pdbx_description
1 polymer ?
#
loop_
_entity_poly.entity_id
_entity_poly.type
_entity_poly.pdbx_seq_one_letter_code
_entity_poly.pdbx_strand_id
1 'polypeptide(L)'
;MKRVLLYIILIFSFYILNSFAQTYGWIYIGSNIPGDSLFHDLSDVYFINDAEGWVTSSSHPEIYHTTDGGEMFEVQTTSFPCNAIWMLNENEGYAGGESGFVYRTTDGGTNWNAIGSMGATLTDMSFPFTGDTGYACGNSGAVFSINSAGVTNLNSGLGIAFKGLSSPSANNVWVCGSSSIYYYNGNTFTEQFSPTGTFNSIYFVNDMQGWIAGTDGIIARTTNGGTSWFVQANPDSDSLFDVFFLDENEGWSVGVNGSILRSSNGGSNWKIEGTGLTNNFLRAVHIPSLNTGYVAGNHKTLFKFGILPSVENEEVFPSKFSLSQNFPNPFNPSTKIRCTIPDNVILSEAKNLTTLKVYDVLGNEVAILINEYKPAGSYELEFNGNDLVSGVYFYQLRVGSFIQTKKMVLMK
;
A
#
# COMPACT_ATOMS: atom_id res chain seq x y z
N MET A 1 -77.85 -4.94 11.44
CA MET A 1 -76.49 -4.39 11.77
C MET A 1 -75.41 -5.36 11.35
N LYS A 2 -74.85 -5.18 10.17
CA LYS A 2 -73.71 -6.00 9.63
C LYS A 2 -72.44 -5.31 9.99
N ARG A 3 -71.59 -5.96 10.80
CA ARG A 3 -70.25 -5.52 11.07
C ARG A 3 -69.31 -5.89 9.86
N VAL A 4 -68.75 -4.89 9.20
CA VAL A 4 -67.72 -5.06 8.19
C VAL A 4 -66.38 -5.11 8.93
N LEU A 5 -65.69 -6.24 8.85
CA LEU A 5 -64.36 -6.43 9.39
C LEU A 5 -63.36 -5.99 8.31
N LEU A 6 -62.67 -4.88 8.56
CA LEU A 6 -61.61 -4.36 7.67
C LEU A 6 -60.30 -5.06 8.03
N TYR A 7 -59.80 -5.96 7.16
CA TYR A 7 -58.49 -6.53 7.27
C TYR A 7 -57.47 -5.54 6.67
N ILE A 8 -56.70 -4.92 7.57
CA ILE A 8 -55.53 -4.16 7.16
C ILE A 8 -54.37 -5.16 7.00
N ILE A 9 -54.02 -5.44 5.76
CA ILE A 9 -52.80 -6.20 5.45
C ILE A 9 -51.62 -5.23 5.56
N LEU A 10 -50.87 -5.31 6.67
CA LEU A 10 -49.56 -4.68 6.82
C LEU A 10 -48.55 -5.49 6.01
N ILE A 11 -48.21 -4.99 4.82
CA ILE A 11 -47.08 -5.48 4.07
C ILE A 11 -45.82 -4.89 4.74
N PHE A 12 -45.19 -5.66 5.62
CA PHE A 12 -43.84 -5.39 6.06
C PHE A 12 -42.89 -5.74 4.90
N SER A 13 -42.47 -4.73 4.14
CA SER A 13 -41.33 -4.85 3.26
C SER A 13 -40.10 -4.99 4.15
N PHE A 14 -39.62 -6.21 4.34
CA PHE A 14 -38.29 -6.47 4.84
C PHE A 14 -37.30 -6.00 3.77
N TYR A 15 -36.83 -4.77 3.86
CA TYR A 15 -35.56 -4.38 3.26
C TYR A 15 -34.51 -5.17 4.02
N ILE A 16 -34.09 -6.29 3.47
CA ILE A 16 -32.82 -6.90 3.82
C ILE A 16 -31.76 -5.90 3.33
N LEU A 17 -31.32 -5.02 4.21
CA LEU A 17 -30.03 -4.35 4.05
C LEU A 17 -28.98 -5.47 4.10
N ASN A 18 -28.62 -5.99 2.93
CA ASN A 18 -27.36 -6.69 2.79
C ASN A 18 -26.29 -5.64 3.05
N SER A 19 -25.88 -5.48 4.31
CA SER A 19 -24.61 -4.88 4.63
C SER A 19 -23.55 -5.84 4.11
N PHE A 20 -23.12 -5.65 2.89
CA PHE A 20 -21.88 -6.28 2.44
C PHE A 20 -20.81 -5.82 3.44
N ALA A 21 -20.26 -6.76 4.19
CA ALA A 21 -19.14 -6.47 5.06
C ALA A 21 -18.03 -5.91 4.16
N GLN A 22 -17.65 -4.65 4.38
CA GLN A 22 -16.55 -4.05 3.65
C GLN A 22 -15.29 -4.85 3.93
N THR A 23 -14.64 -5.34 2.90
CA THR A 23 -13.37 -6.05 3.03
C THR A 23 -12.24 -5.03 2.99
N TYR A 24 -11.40 -5.02 4.01
CA TYR A 24 -10.22 -4.17 4.08
C TYR A 24 -8.98 -4.95 3.68
N GLY A 25 -8.03 -4.29 3.07
CA GLY A 25 -6.75 -4.89 2.71
C GLY A 25 -5.75 -3.86 2.18
N TRP A 26 -4.56 -4.34 1.82
CA TRP A 26 -3.47 -3.54 1.28
C TRP A 26 -3.55 -3.47 -0.24
N ILE A 27 -3.53 -2.26 -0.80
CA ILE A 27 -3.61 -1.97 -2.23
C ILE A 27 -2.29 -1.32 -2.65
N TYR A 28 -1.64 -1.82 -3.71
CA TYR A 28 -0.45 -1.21 -4.27
C TYR A 28 -0.80 0.09 -4.99
N ILE A 29 -0.20 1.20 -4.55
CA ILE A 29 -0.37 2.53 -5.15
C ILE A 29 0.97 3.17 -5.57
N GLY A 30 2.07 2.43 -5.50
CA GLY A 30 3.41 2.92 -5.88
C GLY A 30 3.53 3.33 -7.34
N SER A 31 2.66 2.82 -8.23
CA SER A 31 2.55 3.26 -9.62
C SER A 31 2.14 4.72 -9.78
N ASN A 32 1.46 5.29 -8.78
CA ASN A 32 0.97 6.67 -8.79
C ASN A 32 2.08 7.68 -8.46
N ILE A 33 3.20 7.22 -7.89
CA ILE A 33 4.39 8.05 -7.64
C ILE A 33 5.13 8.27 -8.97
N PRO A 34 5.46 9.52 -9.36
CA PRO A 34 6.25 9.81 -10.54
C PRO A 34 7.67 9.21 -10.51
N GLY A 35 8.29 9.03 -11.66
CA GLY A 35 9.67 8.56 -11.81
C GLY A 35 9.82 7.05 -12.02
N ASP A 36 11.09 6.60 -12.19
CA ASP A 36 11.43 5.19 -12.41
C ASP A 36 11.45 4.40 -11.09
N SER A 37 10.85 3.22 -11.08
CA SER A 37 10.75 2.38 -9.88
C SER A 37 12.08 1.72 -9.46
N LEU A 38 13.01 1.51 -10.38
CA LEU A 38 14.22 0.73 -10.10
C LEU A 38 15.21 1.41 -9.15
N PHE A 39 15.16 2.73 -9.03
CA PHE A 39 16.14 3.52 -8.27
C PHE A 39 15.52 4.41 -7.19
N HIS A 40 14.20 4.29 -6.95
CA HIS A 40 13.50 5.09 -5.94
C HIS A 40 13.20 4.24 -4.70
N ASP A 41 14.06 4.38 -3.70
CA ASP A 41 13.82 3.78 -2.39
C ASP A 41 13.09 4.79 -1.50
N LEU A 42 11.82 4.48 -1.21
CA LEU A 42 11.03 5.28 -0.28
C LEU A 42 11.49 4.96 1.14
N SER A 43 11.66 5.99 1.94
CA SER A 43 12.25 5.89 3.28
C SER A 43 11.28 6.10 4.41
N ASP A 44 10.35 7.04 4.25
CA ASP A 44 9.37 7.39 5.28
C ASP A 44 8.04 7.82 4.65
N VAL A 45 6.96 7.70 5.42
CA VAL A 45 5.60 8.07 5.01
C VAL A 45 4.86 8.69 6.18
N TYR A 46 4.26 9.86 5.98
CA TYR A 46 3.50 10.58 7.00
C TYR A 46 2.21 11.16 6.42
N PHE A 47 1.09 10.85 7.04
CA PHE A 47 -0.23 11.34 6.64
C PHE A 47 -0.88 12.09 7.81
N ILE A 48 -1.31 13.33 7.61
CA ILE A 48 -2.03 14.11 8.64
C ILE A 48 -3.49 13.69 8.75
N ASN A 49 -4.03 13.05 7.72
CA ASN A 49 -5.38 12.48 7.66
C ASN A 49 -5.44 11.40 6.56
N ASP A 50 -6.63 10.82 6.30
CA ASP A 50 -6.80 9.75 5.31
C ASP A 50 -6.52 10.16 3.87
N ALA A 51 -6.46 11.46 3.56
CA ALA A 51 -6.31 11.99 2.21
C ALA A 51 -4.97 12.68 1.98
N GLU A 52 -4.45 13.39 2.97
CA GLU A 52 -3.28 14.24 2.79
C GLU A 52 -2.04 13.67 3.48
N GLY A 53 -0.96 13.52 2.68
CA GLY A 53 0.27 12.95 3.20
C GLY A 53 1.48 13.14 2.29
N TRP A 54 2.63 12.82 2.85
CA TRP A 54 3.95 12.97 2.23
C TRP A 54 4.73 11.67 2.33
N VAL A 55 5.52 11.40 1.31
CA VAL A 55 6.42 10.25 1.24
C VAL A 55 7.81 10.73 0.85
N THR A 56 8.84 10.37 1.60
CA THR A 56 10.23 10.74 1.30
C THR A 56 10.97 9.64 0.55
N SER A 57 12.05 10.03 -0.12
CA SER A 57 12.98 9.11 -0.77
C SER A 57 14.37 9.25 -0.16
N SER A 58 15.01 8.11 0.17
CA SER A 58 16.41 8.05 0.60
C SER A 58 17.39 8.02 -0.56
N SER A 59 16.94 7.81 -1.77
CA SER A 59 17.76 7.72 -2.98
C SER A 59 17.73 8.98 -3.83
N HIS A 60 16.70 9.83 -3.66
CA HIS A 60 16.52 11.05 -4.45
C HIS A 60 16.05 12.21 -3.55
N PRO A 61 16.43 13.47 -3.88
CA PRO A 61 16.05 14.64 -3.10
C PRO A 61 14.58 15.05 -3.40
N GLU A 62 13.69 14.08 -3.40
CA GLU A 62 12.27 14.23 -3.71
C GLU A 62 11.41 13.84 -2.53
N ILE A 63 10.36 14.64 -2.32
CA ILE A 63 9.26 14.36 -1.40
C ILE A 63 8.00 14.33 -2.25
N TYR A 64 7.20 13.30 -2.10
CA TYR A 64 5.95 13.12 -2.84
C TYR A 64 4.78 13.50 -1.96
N HIS A 65 3.99 14.48 -2.39
CA HIS A 65 2.82 15.00 -1.67
C HIS A 65 1.54 14.58 -2.36
N THR A 66 0.55 14.15 -1.60
CA THR A 66 -0.80 13.83 -2.07
C THR A 66 -1.84 14.50 -1.21
N THR A 67 -2.99 14.87 -1.81
CA THR A 67 -4.18 15.41 -1.12
C THR A 67 -5.43 14.58 -1.38
N ASP A 68 -5.28 13.44 -2.07
CA ASP A 68 -6.37 12.54 -2.47
C ASP A 68 -6.15 11.09 -2.00
N GLY A 69 -5.29 10.90 -0.99
CA GLY A 69 -5.01 9.60 -0.40
C GLY A 69 -4.15 8.71 -1.27
N GLY A 70 -3.32 9.30 -2.12
CA GLY A 70 -2.35 8.61 -2.96
C GLY A 70 -2.86 8.23 -4.35
N GLU A 71 -3.99 8.79 -4.80
CA GLU A 71 -4.44 8.64 -6.20
C GLU A 71 -3.49 9.40 -7.14
N MET A 72 -3.01 10.57 -6.71
CA MET A 72 -1.99 11.35 -7.40
C MET A 72 -0.95 11.90 -6.42
N PHE A 73 0.29 12.05 -6.91
CA PHE A 73 1.38 12.65 -6.16
C PHE A 73 2.00 13.81 -6.93
N GLU A 74 2.20 14.92 -6.22
CA GLU A 74 3.03 16.03 -6.67
C GLU A 74 4.45 15.87 -6.15
N VAL A 75 5.44 16.23 -6.98
CA VAL A 75 6.87 16.15 -6.60
C VAL A 75 7.30 17.47 -5.99
N GLN A 76 7.77 17.41 -4.77
CA GLN A 76 8.45 18.49 -4.05
C GLN A 76 9.94 18.16 -3.97
N THR A 77 10.82 19.14 -3.85
CA THR A 77 12.26 18.89 -3.87
C THR A 77 12.99 19.54 -2.70
N THR A 78 14.03 18.86 -2.25
CA THR A 78 15.02 19.33 -1.29
C THR A 78 16.41 19.36 -1.92
N SER A 79 17.45 19.79 -1.19
CA SER A 79 18.82 19.73 -1.73
C SER A 79 19.49 18.36 -1.61
N PHE A 80 18.99 17.52 -0.67
CA PHE A 80 19.51 16.17 -0.39
C PHE A 80 18.35 15.22 -0.06
N PRO A 81 18.50 13.91 -0.30
CA PRO A 81 17.53 12.90 0.09
C PRO A 81 17.13 12.97 1.56
N CYS A 82 15.85 12.74 1.84
CA CYS A 82 15.28 12.76 3.17
C CYS A 82 14.95 11.34 3.63
N ASN A 83 15.36 10.99 4.87
CA ASN A 83 15.09 9.70 5.48
C ASN A 83 13.85 9.74 6.38
N ALA A 84 13.50 10.92 6.91
CA ALA A 84 12.39 11.10 7.81
C ALA A 84 11.63 12.39 7.49
N ILE A 85 10.32 12.36 7.77
CA ILE A 85 9.41 13.49 7.60
C ILE A 85 8.40 13.54 8.74
N TRP A 86 8.05 14.74 9.20
CA TRP A 86 7.01 14.97 10.18
C TRP A 86 6.24 16.24 9.85
N MET A 87 4.95 16.13 9.68
CA MET A 87 4.09 17.30 9.46
C MET A 87 3.34 17.63 10.75
N LEU A 88 3.38 18.89 11.15
CA LEU A 88 2.61 19.40 12.29
C LEU A 88 1.15 19.69 11.90
N ASN A 89 0.95 20.07 10.65
CA ASN A 89 -0.35 20.32 10.01
C ASN A 89 -0.16 20.36 8.49
N GLU A 90 -1.22 20.68 7.74
CA GLU A 90 -1.20 20.77 6.27
C GLU A 90 -0.18 21.76 5.70
N ASN A 91 0.25 22.75 6.47
CA ASN A 91 1.17 23.80 6.00
C ASN A 91 2.58 23.64 6.56
N GLU A 92 2.70 23.24 7.82
CA GLU A 92 3.97 23.24 8.56
C GLU A 92 4.48 21.83 8.83
N GLY A 93 5.77 21.62 8.50
CA GLY A 93 6.43 20.35 8.75
C GLY A 93 7.94 20.41 8.60
N TYR A 94 8.57 19.27 8.88
CA TYR A 94 10.01 19.10 8.86
C TYR A 94 10.37 17.83 8.12
N ALA A 95 11.51 17.85 7.40
CA ALA A 95 12.09 16.69 6.75
C ALA A 95 13.62 16.73 6.92
N GLY A 96 14.27 15.57 6.82
CA GLY A 96 15.72 15.53 6.88
C GLY A 96 16.28 14.14 6.60
N GLY A 97 17.60 14.10 6.33
CA GLY A 97 18.23 12.83 5.95
C GLY A 97 19.70 12.95 5.68
N GLU A 98 20.11 12.75 4.43
CA GLU A 98 21.51 12.73 4.04
C GLU A 98 22.21 14.05 4.35
N SER A 99 23.51 13.95 4.65
CA SER A 99 24.36 15.08 5.07
C SER A 99 23.83 15.81 6.33
N GLY A 100 22.83 15.25 7.01
CA GLY A 100 22.26 15.77 8.25
C GLY A 100 21.44 17.05 8.09
N PHE A 101 21.14 17.48 6.88
CA PHE A 101 20.29 18.66 6.68
C PHE A 101 18.89 18.42 7.23
N VAL A 102 18.37 19.46 7.89
CA VAL A 102 16.98 19.55 8.34
C VAL A 102 16.32 20.68 7.57
N TYR A 103 15.21 20.36 6.95
CA TYR A 103 14.37 21.27 6.18
C TYR A 103 13.08 21.56 6.96
N ARG A 104 12.55 22.75 6.78
CA ARG A 104 11.22 23.17 7.27
C ARG A 104 10.42 23.72 6.10
N THR A 105 9.15 23.37 6.07
CA THR A 105 8.13 24.03 5.24
C THR A 105 7.14 24.79 6.10
N THR A 106 6.50 25.81 5.52
CA THR A 106 5.37 26.57 6.07
C THR A 106 4.28 26.78 5.05
N ASP A 107 4.35 26.05 3.92
CA ASP A 107 3.44 26.14 2.78
C ASP A 107 3.13 24.75 2.17
N GLY A 108 3.04 23.72 3.04
CA GLY A 108 2.70 22.36 2.64
C GLY A 108 3.76 21.65 1.80
N GLY A 109 5.01 22.17 1.82
CA GLY A 109 6.13 21.63 1.07
C GLY A 109 6.31 22.23 -0.33
N THR A 110 5.52 23.26 -0.69
CA THR A 110 5.82 24.05 -1.91
C THR A 110 7.25 24.57 -1.87
N ASN A 111 7.72 24.95 -0.67
CA ASN A 111 9.13 25.30 -0.42
C ASN A 111 9.64 24.55 0.82
N TRP A 112 10.76 23.86 0.67
CA TRP A 112 11.52 23.23 1.75
C TRP A 112 12.82 24.01 1.98
N ASN A 113 12.89 24.72 3.11
CA ASN A 113 14.02 25.58 3.44
C ASN A 113 14.93 24.92 4.49
N ALA A 114 16.22 24.82 4.22
CA ALA A 114 17.17 24.29 5.19
C ALA A 114 17.28 25.23 6.40
N ILE A 115 17.06 24.70 7.60
CA ILE A 115 17.14 25.43 8.86
C ILE A 115 18.36 25.07 9.69
N GLY A 116 19.15 24.08 9.25
CA GLY A 116 20.40 23.67 9.88
C GLY A 116 20.87 22.32 9.42
N SER A 117 21.98 21.86 10.02
CA SER A 117 22.52 20.52 9.78
C SER A 117 23.04 19.91 11.07
N MET A 118 22.78 18.61 11.23
CA MET A 118 23.28 17.78 12.34
C MET A 118 24.76 17.38 12.17
N GLY A 119 25.34 17.55 10.97
CA GLY A 119 26.69 17.09 10.66
C GLY A 119 26.83 15.56 10.54
N ALA A 120 25.72 14.83 10.67
CA ALA A 120 25.65 13.38 10.51
C ALA A 120 24.30 13.04 9.86
N THR A 121 24.24 11.96 9.06
CA THR A 121 22.99 11.54 8.44
C THR A 121 21.88 11.37 9.48
N LEU A 122 20.79 12.09 9.29
CA LEU A 122 19.58 11.97 10.08
C LEU A 122 18.87 10.67 9.66
N THR A 123 18.43 9.90 10.64
CA THR A 123 17.76 8.61 10.41
C THR A 123 16.28 8.63 10.78
N ASP A 124 15.90 9.43 11.81
CA ASP A 124 14.53 9.51 12.28
C ASP A 124 14.27 10.83 13.01
N MET A 125 12.99 11.25 13.03
CA MET A 125 12.52 12.43 13.76
C MET A 125 11.13 12.22 14.35
N SER A 126 10.86 12.92 15.47
CA SER A 126 9.57 12.87 16.13
C SER A 126 9.28 14.21 16.82
N PHE A 127 8.04 14.63 16.78
CA PHE A 127 7.55 15.80 17.49
C PHE A 127 6.51 15.39 18.52
N PRO A 128 6.53 15.97 19.72
CA PRO A 128 5.49 15.77 20.73
C PRO A 128 4.10 16.13 20.19
N PHE A 129 3.08 15.43 20.64
CA PHE A 129 1.68 15.73 20.27
C PHE A 129 1.27 17.17 20.65
N THR A 130 1.99 17.80 21.58
CA THR A 130 1.81 19.20 22.00
C THR A 130 3.17 19.85 22.15
N GLY A 131 3.51 20.79 21.29
CA GLY A 131 4.77 21.54 21.41
C GLY A 131 5.41 21.84 20.05
N ASP A 132 6.22 22.92 20.03
CA ASP A 132 6.88 23.42 18.82
C ASP A 132 8.31 22.86 18.65
N THR A 133 8.76 22.03 19.59
CA THR A 133 10.11 21.45 19.58
C THR A 133 10.03 19.94 19.42
N GLY A 134 10.52 19.49 18.30
CA GLY A 134 10.75 18.07 17.98
C GLY A 134 12.20 17.68 18.21
N TYR A 135 12.49 16.45 17.90
CA TYR A 135 13.80 15.83 18.05
C TYR A 135 14.14 15.00 16.81
N ALA A 136 15.43 14.89 16.54
CA ALA A 136 15.95 14.00 15.50
C ALA A 136 17.15 13.22 16.01
N CYS A 137 17.32 12.01 15.50
CA CYS A 137 18.50 11.21 15.75
C CYS A 137 19.22 10.82 14.46
N GLY A 138 20.43 10.30 14.59
CA GLY A 138 21.22 9.90 13.45
C GLY A 138 22.48 9.12 13.79
N ASN A 139 23.34 9.00 12.80
CA ASN A 139 24.61 8.30 12.93
C ASN A 139 25.55 8.98 13.95
N SER A 140 26.52 8.22 14.49
CA SER A 140 27.56 8.70 15.39
C SER A 140 27.05 9.33 16.71
N GLY A 141 25.88 8.86 17.20
CA GLY A 141 25.28 9.36 18.44
C GLY A 141 24.62 10.72 18.33
N ALA A 142 24.37 11.18 17.12
CA ALA A 142 23.72 12.46 16.88
C ALA A 142 22.29 12.45 17.42
N VAL A 143 21.98 13.37 18.36
CA VAL A 143 20.62 13.67 18.83
C VAL A 143 20.47 15.18 18.92
N PHE A 144 19.45 15.72 18.31
CA PHE A 144 19.22 17.15 18.18
C PHE A 144 17.78 17.49 18.56
N SER A 145 17.58 18.66 19.15
CA SER A 145 16.26 19.29 19.17
C SER A 145 16.07 20.16 17.94
N ILE A 146 14.83 20.20 17.43
CA ILE A 146 14.43 20.91 16.21
C ILE A 146 13.25 21.81 16.53
N ASN A 147 13.33 23.07 16.09
CA ASN A 147 12.19 24.00 16.14
C ASN A 147 12.30 25.05 15.02
N SER A 148 11.42 26.02 15.00
CA SER A 148 11.41 27.09 13.99
C SER A 148 12.69 27.94 13.97
N ALA A 149 13.47 27.97 15.05
CA ALA A 149 14.74 28.71 15.13
C ALA A 149 15.94 27.91 14.59
N GLY A 150 15.80 26.60 14.35
CA GLY A 150 16.86 25.74 13.83
C GLY A 150 17.04 24.43 14.61
N VAL A 151 18.25 23.89 14.54
CA VAL A 151 18.65 22.62 15.17
C VAL A 151 19.66 22.87 16.28
N THR A 152 19.53 22.18 17.42
CA THR A 152 20.44 22.29 18.55
C THR A 152 20.93 20.91 18.96
N ASN A 153 22.25 20.73 19.02
CA ASN A 153 22.86 19.47 19.45
C ASN A 153 22.66 19.24 20.96
N LEU A 154 22.11 18.10 21.33
CA LEU A 154 21.89 17.71 22.72
C LEU A 154 23.12 17.05 23.37
N ASN A 155 24.23 16.91 22.59
CA ASN A 155 25.53 16.38 23.06
C ASN A 155 25.38 15.04 23.82
N SER A 156 24.81 14.04 23.18
CA SER A 156 24.57 12.74 23.81
C SER A 156 25.86 12.08 24.38
N GLY A 157 27.01 12.40 23.78
CA GLY A 157 28.31 11.81 24.14
C GLY A 157 28.42 10.31 23.75
N LEU A 158 27.43 9.78 23.02
CA LEU A 158 27.34 8.38 22.65
C LEU A 158 27.86 8.21 21.22
N GLY A 159 28.67 7.16 21.00
CA GLY A 159 29.24 6.82 19.69
C GLY A 159 28.36 5.85 18.87
N ILE A 160 27.07 5.82 19.12
CA ILE A 160 26.14 4.80 18.59
C ILE A 160 25.44 5.36 17.34
N ALA A 161 25.23 4.52 16.34
CA ALA A 161 24.32 4.84 15.25
C ALA A 161 22.88 4.63 15.71
N PHE A 162 22.19 5.73 16.00
CA PHE A 162 20.76 5.67 16.28
C PHE A 162 19.96 5.50 15.01
N LYS A 163 18.84 4.76 15.07
CA LYS A 163 17.98 4.43 13.95
C LYS A 163 16.55 4.89 14.12
N GLY A 164 16.04 4.84 15.35
CA GLY A 164 14.68 5.23 15.71
C GLY A 164 14.63 6.18 16.86
N LEU A 165 13.64 7.07 16.86
CA LEU A 165 13.39 8.06 17.88
C LEU A 165 11.89 8.24 18.11
N SER A 166 11.47 8.40 19.37
CA SER A 166 10.11 8.75 19.72
C SER A 166 10.07 9.78 20.83
N SER A 167 9.22 10.79 20.69
CA SER A 167 9.02 11.88 21.63
C SER A 167 7.52 12.16 21.84
N PRO A 168 6.81 11.36 22.66
CA PRO A 168 5.38 11.53 22.89
C PRO A 168 5.04 12.82 23.65
N SER A 169 5.98 13.33 24.45
CA SER A 169 5.83 14.60 25.16
C SER A 169 7.15 15.38 25.20
N ALA A 170 7.08 16.67 25.52
CA ALA A 170 8.26 17.51 25.64
C ALA A 170 9.24 16.97 26.70
N ASN A 171 10.51 16.91 26.34
CA ASN A 171 11.62 16.42 27.20
C ASN A 171 11.57 14.93 27.57
N ASN A 172 10.66 14.16 27.00
CA ASN A 172 10.65 12.70 27.08
C ASN A 172 10.96 12.12 25.72
N VAL A 173 12.21 11.72 25.52
CA VAL A 173 12.70 11.24 24.23
C VAL A 173 13.36 9.88 24.39
N TRP A 174 12.94 8.93 23.62
CA TRP A 174 13.59 7.63 23.52
C TRP A 174 14.28 7.51 22.18
N VAL A 175 15.51 7.02 22.19
CA VAL A 175 16.27 6.72 20.98
C VAL A 175 16.77 5.27 21.04
N CYS A 176 16.78 4.60 19.90
CA CYS A 176 17.26 3.24 19.81
C CYS A 176 18.21 3.04 18.62
N GLY A 177 19.08 2.04 18.74
CA GLY A 177 20.00 1.60 17.67
C GLY A 177 21.03 0.65 18.24
N SER A 178 21.71 -0.13 17.40
CA SER A 178 22.88 -0.97 17.74
C SER A 178 22.79 -1.76 19.06
N SER A 179 21.66 -2.28 19.45
CA SER A 179 21.42 -3.05 20.69
C SER A 179 21.23 -2.23 21.99
N SER A 180 20.99 -0.93 21.89
CA SER A 180 20.76 -0.09 23.05
C SER A 180 19.56 0.82 22.87
N ILE A 181 18.90 1.12 24.00
CA ILE A 181 17.82 2.11 24.11
C ILE A 181 18.26 3.15 25.14
N TYR A 182 18.15 4.41 24.78
CA TYR A 182 18.44 5.53 25.70
C TYR A 182 17.20 6.39 25.86
N TYR A 183 17.01 6.85 27.09
CA TYR A 183 16.01 7.82 27.48
C TYR A 183 16.66 9.18 27.77
N TYR A 184 16.15 10.23 27.17
CA TYR A 184 16.53 11.60 27.45
C TYR A 184 15.39 12.33 28.17
N ASN A 185 15.70 12.87 29.36
CA ASN A 185 14.74 13.53 30.24
C ASN A 185 14.74 15.07 30.13
N GLY A 186 15.23 15.61 29.02
CA GLY A 186 15.44 17.04 28.83
C GLY A 186 16.81 17.54 29.31
N ASN A 187 17.62 16.71 29.98
CA ASN A 187 18.92 17.09 30.50
C ASN A 187 20.02 16.02 30.29
N THR A 188 19.72 14.77 30.53
CA THR A 188 20.69 13.64 30.45
C THR A 188 20.14 12.46 29.72
N PHE A 189 21.06 11.74 29.03
CA PHE A 189 20.77 10.44 28.45
C PHE A 189 21.05 9.33 29.45
N THR A 190 20.09 8.42 29.63
CA THR A 190 20.21 7.24 30.50
C THR A 190 19.93 5.99 29.68
N GLU A 191 20.87 5.05 29.70
CA GLU A 191 20.66 3.75 29.04
C GLU A 191 19.58 2.98 29.81
N GLN A 192 18.66 2.43 29.05
CA GLN A 192 17.60 1.56 29.56
C GLN A 192 17.90 0.11 29.26
N PHE A 193 17.17 -0.80 29.89
CA PHE A 193 17.29 -2.23 29.60
C PHE A 193 17.15 -2.47 28.10
N SER A 194 18.08 -3.26 27.57
CA SER A 194 18.17 -3.60 26.17
C SER A 194 18.09 -5.11 26.01
N PRO A 195 17.05 -5.67 25.36
CA PRO A 195 17.12 -7.04 24.89
C PRO A 195 18.27 -7.19 23.88
N THR A 196 18.73 -8.41 23.64
CA THR A 196 19.77 -8.67 22.62
C THR A 196 19.17 -8.47 21.22
N GLY A 197 19.83 -7.69 20.37
CA GLY A 197 19.41 -7.44 18.99
C GLY A 197 19.73 -6.02 18.54
N THR A 198 19.60 -5.72 17.27
CA THR A 198 19.67 -4.35 16.73
C THR A 198 18.26 -3.81 16.57
N PHE A 199 18.00 -2.64 17.17
CA PHE A 199 16.72 -1.99 17.08
C PHE A 199 16.73 -1.00 15.91
N ASN A 200 15.66 -1.04 15.11
CA ASN A 200 15.52 -0.22 13.93
C ASN A 200 14.50 0.91 14.14
N SER A 201 13.47 0.69 14.95
CA SER A 201 12.43 1.66 15.25
C SER A 201 11.98 1.57 16.70
N ILE A 202 11.52 2.69 17.26
CA ILE A 202 10.93 2.84 18.59
C ILE A 202 9.76 3.81 18.50
N TYR A 203 8.61 3.44 19.06
CA TYR A 203 7.41 4.27 19.04
C TYR A 203 6.71 4.27 20.40
N PHE A 204 6.33 5.43 20.89
CA PHE A 204 5.59 5.63 22.11
C PHE A 204 4.27 6.36 21.84
N VAL A 205 3.16 5.80 22.26
CA VAL A 205 1.83 6.48 22.20
C VAL A 205 1.63 7.47 23.35
N ASN A 206 2.39 7.31 24.44
CA ASN A 206 2.44 8.20 25.60
C ASN A 206 3.73 7.93 26.38
N ASP A 207 3.98 8.69 27.45
CA ASP A 207 5.24 8.58 28.25
C ASP A 207 5.44 7.21 28.93
N MET A 208 4.45 6.35 28.97
CA MET A 208 4.49 5.06 29.66
C MET A 208 4.52 3.86 28.73
N GLN A 209 3.84 3.94 27.58
CA GLN A 209 3.63 2.81 26.70
C GLN A 209 4.35 2.99 25.37
N GLY A 210 5.25 2.08 25.06
CA GLY A 210 6.03 2.11 23.85
C GLY A 210 6.43 0.72 23.36
N TRP A 211 6.86 0.68 22.10
CA TRP A 211 7.30 -0.53 21.40
C TRP A 211 8.60 -0.27 20.65
N ILE A 212 9.37 -1.33 20.48
CA ILE A 212 10.55 -1.38 19.62
C ILE A 212 10.40 -2.50 18.61
N ALA A 213 10.97 -2.30 17.43
CA ALA A 213 11.14 -3.33 16.40
C ALA A 213 12.58 -3.38 15.91
N GLY A 214 13.04 -4.56 15.46
CA GLY A 214 14.43 -4.73 15.06
C GLY A 214 14.74 -6.01 14.30
N THR A 215 16.03 -6.36 14.29
CA THR A 215 16.51 -7.55 13.59
C THR A 215 15.96 -8.84 14.18
N ASP A 216 15.98 -9.91 13.36
CA ASP A 216 15.53 -11.24 13.75
C ASP A 216 14.09 -11.28 14.27
N GLY A 217 13.24 -10.35 13.75
CA GLY A 217 11.83 -10.27 14.12
C GLY A 217 11.57 -9.81 15.56
N ILE A 218 12.54 -9.20 16.23
CA ILE A 218 12.34 -8.74 17.60
C ILE A 218 11.29 -7.66 17.65
N ILE A 219 10.29 -7.84 18.52
CA ILE A 219 9.36 -6.82 18.98
C ILE A 219 9.36 -6.86 20.49
N ALA A 220 9.49 -5.71 21.17
CA ALA A 220 9.31 -5.64 22.61
C ALA A 220 8.46 -4.44 23.01
N ARG A 221 7.75 -4.54 24.12
CA ARG A 221 6.86 -3.53 24.68
C ARG A 221 7.30 -3.11 26.05
N THR A 222 7.12 -1.83 26.34
CA THR A 222 7.15 -1.28 27.70
C THR A 222 5.78 -0.72 28.09
N THR A 223 5.46 -0.76 29.39
CA THR A 223 4.27 -0.12 29.98
C THR A 223 4.66 0.80 31.15
N ASN A 224 5.95 1.07 31.32
CA ASN A 224 6.50 1.86 32.41
C ASN A 224 7.62 2.80 31.95
N GLY A 225 7.46 3.39 30.76
CA GLY A 225 8.39 4.39 30.23
C GLY A 225 9.79 3.83 29.93
N GLY A 226 9.88 2.55 29.53
CA GLY A 226 11.15 1.91 29.19
C GLY A 226 11.98 1.42 30.36
N THR A 227 11.48 1.56 31.62
CA THR A 227 12.16 1.00 32.80
C THR A 227 12.33 -0.52 32.67
N SER A 228 11.38 -1.19 32.04
CA SER A 228 11.48 -2.60 31.60
C SER A 228 10.82 -2.82 30.26
N TRP A 229 11.37 -3.77 29.50
CA TRP A 229 10.89 -4.16 28.20
C TRP A 229 10.58 -5.65 28.16
N PHE A 230 9.47 -6.04 27.56
CA PHE A 230 9.01 -7.42 27.44
C PHE A 230 8.98 -7.80 25.97
N VAL A 231 9.83 -8.77 25.59
CA VAL A 231 9.84 -9.32 24.23
C VAL A 231 8.51 -10.01 23.96
N GLN A 232 7.92 -9.71 22.84
CA GLN A 232 6.62 -10.22 22.40
C GLN A 232 6.80 -11.36 21.39
N ALA A 233 5.85 -12.30 21.37
CA ALA A 233 5.83 -13.35 20.38
C ALA A 233 5.48 -12.79 19.01
N ASN A 234 6.39 -13.01 18.05
CA ASN A 234 6.21 -12.62 16.66
C ASN A 234 6.04 -13.89 15.80
N PRO A 235 5.02 -13.98 14.93
CA PRO A 235 4.82 -15.12 14.03
C PRO A 235 5.83 -15.15 12.87
N ASP A 236 6.58 -14.06 12.66
CA ASP A 236 7.55 -13.87 11.60
C ASP A 236 8.94 -13.63 12.23
N SER A 237 9.97 -14.27 11.69
CA SER A 237 11.37 -14.08 12.14
C SER A 237 12.11 -13.05 11.29
N ASP A 238 11.45 -12.43 10.31
CA ASP A 238 12.04 -11.44 9.44
C ASP A 238 12.37 -10.16 10.20
N SER A 239 13.49 -9.51 9.81
CA SER A 239 13.90 -8.23 10.41
C SER A 239 12.86 -7.16 10.12
N LEU A 240 12.47 -6.44 11.16
CA LEU A 240 11.50 -5.34 11.12
C LEU A 240 12.23 -4.00 11.08
N PHE A 241 11.75 -3.09 10.25
CA PHE A 241 12.36 -1.77 10.07
C PHE A 241 11.59 -0.67 10.78
N ASP A 242 10.27 -0.83 10.92
CA ASP A 242 9.44 0.17 11.57
C ASP A 242 8.33 -0.44 12.40
N VAL A 243 7.88 0.30 13.42
CA VAL A 243 6.74 -0.01 14.27
C VAL A 243 5.97 1.26 14.57
N PHE A 244 4.67 1.21 14.37
CA PHE A 244 3.73 2.30 14.62
C PHE A 244 2.53 1.80 15.41
N PHE A 245 2.05 2.59 16.36
CA PHE A 245 0.82 2.33 17.09
C PHE A 245 -0.12 3.51 16.99
N LEU A 246 -1.35 3.26 16.56
CA LEU A 246 -2.40 4.28 16.49
C LEU A 246 -2.89 4.65 17.90
N ASP A 247 -2.97 3.65 18.76
CA ASP A 247 -3.31 3.77 20.18
C ASP A 247 -2.62 2.67 21.00
N GLU A 248 -3.03 2.48 22.25
CA GLU A 248 -2.44 1.45 23.13
C GLU A 248 -2.69 0.00 22.69
N ASN A 249 -3.57 -0.24 21.73
CA ASN A 249 -4.02 -1.56 21.28
C ASN A 249 -3.65 -1.84 19.83
N GLU A 250 -3.93 -0.90 18.93
CA GLU A 250 -3.82 -1.09 17.49
C GLU A 250 -2.43 -0.67 16.99
N GLY A 251 -1.66 -1.62 16.49
CA GLY A 251 -0.31 -1.38 16.02
C GLY A 251 0.09 -2.22 14.81
N TRP A 252 1.06 -1.70 14.07
CA TRP A 252 1.63 -2.33 12.88
C TRP A 252 3.16 -2.31 12.96
N SER A 253 3.78 -3.30 12.32
CA SER A 253 5.23 -3.33 12.11
C SER A 253 5.53 -3.87 10.71
N VAL A 254 6.55 -3.33 10.06
CA VAL A 254 6.91 -3.68 8.69
C VAL A 254 8.40 -3.99 8.56
N GLY A 255 8.77 -4.79 7.56
CA GLY A 255 10.15 -5.24 7.46
C GLY A 255 10.57 -5.83 6.12
N VAL A 256 11.55 -6.72 6.17
CA VAL A 256 12.08 -7.41 4.99
C VAL A 256 11.04 -8.34 4.38
N ASN A 257 11.25 -8.74 3.12
CA ASN A 257 10.41 -9.68 2.38
C ASN A 257 8.92 -9.26 2.29
N GLY A 258 8.63 -7.96 2.43
CA GLY A 258 7.25 -7.45 2.43
C GLY A 258 6.46 -7.81 3.68
N SER A 259 7.14 -8.11 4.79
CA SER A 259 6.49 -8.42 6.07
C SER A 259 5.65 -7.23 6.55
N ILE A 260 4.37 -7.49 6.81
CA ILE A 260 3.44 -6.56 7.47
C ILE A 260 2.77 -7.33 8.60
N LEU A 261 2.99 -6.86 9.81
CA LEU A 261 2.41 -7.40 11.03
C LEU A 261 1.39 -6.43 11.60
N ARG A 262 0.30 -6.94 12.18
CA ARG A 262 -0.68 -6.16 12.93
C ARG A 262 -0.98 -6.79 14.28
N SER A 263 -1.17 -5.94 15.27
CA SER A 263 -1.71 -6.28 16.58
C SER A 263 -2.92 -5.41 16.89
N SER A 264 -3.95 -5.99 17.52
CA SER A 264 -5.12 -5.29 18.04
C SER A 264 -5.24 -5.41 19.56
N ASN A 265 -4.16 -5.75 20.25
CA ASN A 265 -4.13 -5.95 21.71
C ASN A 265 -2.80 -5.51 22.33
N GLY A 266 -2.23 -4.43 21.82
CA GLY A 266 -1.02 -3.81 22.32
C GLY A 266 0.23 -4.68 22.13
N GLY A 267 0.24 -5.53 21.09
CA GLY A 267 1.35 -6.41 20.78
C GLY A 267 1.33 -7.74 21.53
N SER A 268 0.33 -8.01 22.38
CA SER A 268 0.22 -9.32 23.05
C SER A 268 0.10 -10.47 22.04
N ASN A 269 -0.47 -10.21 20.88
CA ASN A 269 -0.47 -11.09 19.71
C ASN A 269 -0.27 -10.28 18.44
N TRP A 270 0.62 -10.76 17.59
CA TRP A 270 0.86 -10.24 16.25
C TRP A 270 0.34 -11.21 15.20
N LYS A 271 -0.19 -10.71 14.11
CA LYS A 271 -0.66 -11.46 12.94
C LYS A 271 0.01 -10.93 11.70
N ILE A 272 0.35 -11.83 10.78
CA ILE A 272 0.84 -11.44 9.46
C ILE A 272 -0.35 -10.93 8.63
N GLU A 273 -0.22 -9.72 8.09
CA GLU A 273 -1.14 -9.14 7.11
C GLU A 273 -0.46 -9.03 5.74
N GLY A 274 -1.24 -9.13 4.67
CA GLY A 274 -0.73 -8.86 3.32
C GLY A 274 0.30 -9.85 2.80
N THR A 275 0.19 -11.14 3.14
CA THR A 275 1.10 -12.18 2.67
C THR A 275 1.24 -12.18 1.14
N GLY A 276 2.48 -12.10 0.63
CA GLY A 276 2.78 -12.21 -0.80
C GLY A 276 2.51 -10.95 -1.62
N LEU A 277 2.30 -9.80 -0.99
CA LEU A 277 2.12 -8.51 -1.68
C LEU A 277 3.39 -8.07 -2.42
N THR A 278 4.55 -8.27 -1.81
CA THR A 278 5.85 -7.93 -2.36
C THR A 278 6.96 -8.72 -1.66
N ASN A 279 8.14 -8.79 -2.29
CA ASN A 279 9.38 -9.24 -1.64
C ASN A 279 10.33 -8.06 -1.33
N ASN A 280 9.90 -6.83 -1.59
CA ASN A 280 10.69 -5.64 -1.31
C ASN A 280 10.75 -5.35 0.19
N PHE A 281 11.77 -4.62 0.60
CA PHE A 281 11.88 -4.14 1.98
C PHE A 281 10.86 -3.03 2.21
N LEU A 282 10.04 -3.18 3.23
CA LEU A 282 9.12 -2.15 3.71
C LEU A 282 9.81 -1.38 4.83
N ARG A 283 9.96 -0.07 4.65
CA ARG A 283 10.82 0.80 5.48
C ARG A 283 10.06 1.56 6.54
N ALA A 284 8.85 1.99 6.23
CA ALA A 284 8.05 2.83 7.10
C ALA A 284 6.57 2.44 7.04
N VAL A 285 5.86 2.65 8.14
CA VAL A 285 4.41 2.48 8.26
C VAL A 285 3.79 3.64 9.01
N HIS A 286 2.73 4.21 8.48
CA HIS A 286 1.94 5.24 9.14
C HIS A 286 0.44 4.99 8.96
N ILE A 287 -0.31 5.07 10.06
CA ILE A 287 -1.74 4.76 10.11
C ILE A 287 -2.49 6.00 10.62
N PRO A 288 -3.00 6.87 9.73
CA PRO A 288 -3.75 8.06 10.15
C PRO A 288 -5.10 7.73 10.79
N SER A 289 -5.69 6.57 10.46
CA SER A 289 -6.95 6.10 11.06
C SER A 289 -7.04 4.57 11.02
N LEU A 290 -8.00 3.97 11.75
CA LEU A 290 -8.26 2.53 11.73
C LEU A 290 -8.62 1.97 10.34
N ASN A 291 -9.09 2.83 9.45
CA ASN A 291 -9.58 2.46 8.12
C ASN A 291 -8.59 2.77 7.01
N THR A 292 -7.52 3.49 7.33
CA THR A 292 -6.52 3.92 6.33
C THR A 292 -5.13 3.81 6.91
N GLY A 293 -4.22 3.22 6.14
CA GLY A 293 -2.81 3.10 6.49
C GLY A 293 -1.93 3.13 5.26
N TYR A 294 -0.66 3.43 5.44
CA TYR A 294 0.31 3.51 4.36
C TYR A 294 1.61 2.82 4.77
N VAL A 295 2.18 2.10 3.84
CA VAL A 295 3.47 1.40 4.00
C VAL A 295 4.36 1.73 2.82
N ALA A 296 5.53 2.30 3.09
CA ALA A 296 6.51 2.68 2.09
C ALA A 296 7.76 1.78 2.14
N GLY A 297 8.43 1.61 1.00
CA GLY A 297 9.63 0.77 0.94
C GLY A 297 10.43 0.89 -0.35
N ASN A 298 11.39 -0.02 -0.51
CA ASN A 298 12.33 -0.01 -1.64
C ASN A 298 11.62 -0.18 -2.98
N HIS A 299 12.27 0.26 -4.06
CA HIS A 299 11.78 0.16 -5.43
C HIS A 299 10.39 0.79 -5.61
N LYS A 300 10.18 1.96 -5.01
CA LYS A 300 8.92 2.71 -5.09
C LYS A 300 7.70 1.90 -4.59
N THR A 301 7.94 0.99 -3.65
CA THR A 301 6.86 0.22 -3.04
C THR A 301 6.07 1.13 -2.11
N LEU A 302 4.81 1.35 -2.45
CA LEU A 302 3.85 2.06 -1.60
C LEU A 302 2.53 1.30 -1.62
N PHE A 303 2.07 0.89 -0.44
CA PHE A 303 0.76 0.28 -0.24
C PHE A 303 -0.13 1.18 0.60
N LYS A 304 -1.41 1.19 0.28
CA LYS A 304 -2.48 1.80 1.07
C LYS A 304 -3.36 0.70 1.65
N PHE A 305 -3.57 0.73 2.95
CA PHE A 305 -4.62 -0.04 3.62
C PHE A 305 -5.93 0.71 3.50
N GLY A 306 -6.98 0.03 3.11
CA GLY A 306 -8.29 0.64 2.94
C GLY A 306 -9.34 -0.37 2.55
N ILE A 307 -10.52 0.13 2.27
CA ILE A 307 -11.60 -0.66 1.72
C ILE A 307 -11.15 -1.18 0.37
N LEU A 308 -11.04 -2.50 0.25
CA LEU A 308 -10.82 -3.11 -1.05
C LEU A 308 -12.00 -2.71 -1.94
N PRO A 309 -11.76 -2.30 -3.21
CA PRO A 309 -12.86 -2.06 -4.12
C PRO A 309 -13.77 -3.29 -4.06
N SER A 310 -15.03 -3.06 -3.72
CA SER A 310 -16.02 -4.15 -3.76
C SER A 310 -15.93 -4.72 -5.15
N VAL A 311 -15.76 -6.03 -5.22
CA VAL A 311 -15.86 -6.77 -6.48
C VAL A 311 -17.33 -6.77 -6.92
N GLU A 312 -17.86 -5.57 -7.19
CA GLU A 312 -18.99 -5.41 -8.11
C GLU A 312 -18.42 -5.58 -9.50
N ASN A 313 -18.43 -6.83 -9.96
CA ASN A 313 -17.83 -7.31 -11.19
C ASN A 313 -16.29 -7.28 -11.19
N GLU A 314 -15.63 -8.21 -10.45
CA GLU A 314 -14.56 -8.89 -11.16
C GLU A 314 -15.18 -9.38 -12.46
N GLU A 315 -14.83 -8.77 -13.57
CA GLU A 315 -14.79 -9.53 -14.79
C GLU A 315 -13.86 -10.71 -14.44
N VAL A 316 -14.47 -11.87 -14.12
CA VAL A 316 -13.71 -13.10 -13.91
C VAL A 316 -13.09 -13.37 -15.27
N PHE A 317 -11.90 -12.84 -15.47
CA PHE A 317 -11.17 -13.07 -16.72
C PHE A 317 -11.05 -14.58 -16.85
N PRO A 318 -11.48 -15.13 -17.99
CA PRO A 318 -11.43 -16.55 -18.18
C PRO A 318 -10.00 -17.05 -17.97
N SER A 319 -9.83 -18.12 -17.23
CA SER A 319 -8.50 -18.71 -16.99
C SER A 319 -7.95 -19.47 -18.21
N LYS A 320 -8.79 -19.68 -19.24
CA LYS A 320 -8.43 -20.44 -20.44
C LYS A 320 -9.11 -19.87 -21.69
N PHE A 321 -8.43 -19.98 -22.83
CA PHE A 321 -9.08 -19.77 -24.12
C PHE A 321 -10.23 -20.75 -24.30
N SER A 322 -11.37 -20.28 -24.81
CA SER A 322 -12.45 -21.15 -25.21
C SER A 322 -13.21 -20.59 -26.42
N LEU A 323 -13.76 -21.48 -27.24
CA LEU A 323 -14.74 -21.19 -28.28
C LEU A 323 -15.96 -22.08 -28.01
N SER A 324 -17.09 -21.48 -27.68
CA SER A 324 -18.32 -22.20 -27.35
C SER A 324 -19.02 -22.66 -28.60
N GLN A 325 -19.91 -23.66 -28.45
CA GLN A 325 -20.84 -24.01 -29.54
C GLN A 325 -21.81 -22.84 -29.73
N ASN A 326 -22.05 -22.49 -31.00
CA ASN A 326 -23.03 -21.44 -31.34
C ASN A 326 -24.45 -21.86 -30.90
N PHE A 327 -25.25 -20.88 -30.51
CA PHE A 327 -26.63 -21.13 -30.13
C PHE A 327 -27.54 -20.02 -30.70
N PRO A 328 -28.67 -20.43 -31.31
CA PRO A 328 -29.10 -21.80 -31.64
C PRO A 328 -28.18 -22.50 -32.65
N ASN A 329 -28.18 -23.85 -32.66
CA ASN A 329 -27.55 -24.68 -33.68
C ASN A 329 -28.34 -26.00 -33.85
N PRO A 330 -29.02 -26.26 -34.94
CA PRO A 330 -29.09 -25.45 -36.18
C PRO A 330 -29.68 -24.05 -35.96
N PHE A 331 -29.35 -23.10 -36.86
CA PHE A 331 -29.81 -21.71 -36.75
C PHE A 331 -30.52 -21.21 -38.03
N ASN A 332 -31.38 -20.17 -37.90
CA ASN A 332 -32.12 -19.58 -39.02
C ASN A 332 -32.52 -18.11 -38.64
N PRO A 333 -32.06 -17.08 -39.32
CA PRO A 333 -30.80 -16.99 -40.05
C PRO A 333 -29.63 -16.61 -39.15
N SER A 334 -29.87 -16.28 -37.88
CA SER A 334 -28.85 -15.78 -36.95
C SER A 334 -28.55 -16.75 -35.81
N THR A 335 -27.32 -16.64 -35.31
CA THR A 335 -26.82 -17.41 -34.16
C THR A 335 -25.79 -16.61 -33.41
N LYS A 336 -25.64 -16.89 -32.11
CA LYS A 336 -24.62 -16.27 -31.24
C LYS A 336 -23.45 -17.22 -31.05
N ILE A 337 -22.25 -16.67 -31.14
CA ILE A 337 -20.99 -17.36 -30.90
C ILE A 337 -20.30 -16.69 -29.70
N ARG A 338 -19.91 -17.49 -28.69
CA ARG A 338 -19.19 -17.02 -27.53
C ARG A 338 -17.76 -17.51 -27.54
N CYS A 339 -16.81 -16.63 -27.17
CA CYS A 339 -15.42 -16.98 -26.98
C CYS A 339 -14.83 -16.28 -25.77
N THR A 340 -13.76 -16.85 -25.20
CA THR A 340 -13.06 -16.28 -24.04
C THR A 340 -11.58 -16.14 -24.33
N ILE A 341 -11.00 -15.03 -23.86
CA ILE A 341 -9.57 -14.73 -23.92
C ILE A 341 -9.08 -14.59 -22.48
N PRO A 342 -8.13 -15.40 -22.00
CA PRO A 342 -7.65 -15.38 -20.63
C PRO A 342 -6.69 -14.21 -20.36
N ASP A 343 -6.56 -13.84 -19.07
CA ASP A 343 -5.70 -12.75 -18.60
C ASP A 343 -4.20 -13.09 -18.62
N ASN A 344 -3.85 -14.37 -18.50
CA ASN A 344 -2.46 -14.82 -18.39
C ASN A 344 -1.65 -14.78 -19.70
N VAL A 345 -2.15 -14.10 -20.73
CA VAL A 345 -1.42 -13.88 -21.97
C VAL A 345 -0.57 -12.62 -21.85
N ILE A 346 0.56 -12.70 -21.11
CA ILE A 346 1.62 -11.69 -21.13
C ILE A 346 2.23 -11.72 -22.54
N LEU A 347 1.87 -10.76 -23.38
CA LEU A 347 2.41 -10.72 -24.72
C LEU A 347 2.72 -9.27 -25.10
N SER A 348 3.96 -9.08 -25.53
CA SER A 348 4.37 -7.90 -26.28
C SER A 348 3.28 -7.54 -27.32
N GLU A 349 2.95 -6.29 -27.45
CA GLU A 349 1.85 -5.72 -28.26
C GLU A 349 1.70 -6.29 -29.70
N ALA A 350 2.72 -6.96 -30.22
CA ALA A 350 2.74 -7.51 -31.58
C ALA A 350 2.11 -8.91 -31.77
N LYS A 351 1.57 -9.59 -30.73
CA LYS A 351 1.20 -11.02 -30.84
C LYS A 351 -0.26 -11.39 -30.55
N ASN A 352 -1.13 -10.47 -30.19
CA ASN A 352 -2.50 -10.79 -29.76
C ASN A 352 -3.59 -10.44 -30.76
N LEU A 353 -3.27 -10.45 -32.06
CA LEU A 353 -4.32 -10.33 -33.06
C LEU A 353 -5.30 -11.49 -32.89
N THR A 354 -6.53 -11.15 -32.50
CA THR A 354 -7.63 -12.10 -32.38
C THR A 354 -8.39 -12.14 -33.68
N THR A 355 -8.56 -13.34 -34.24
CA THR A 355 -9.43 -13.54 -35.43
C THR A 355 -10.49 -14.57 -35.12
N LEU A 356 -11.74 -14.24 -35.44
CA LEU A 356 -12.85 -15.20 -35.48
C LEU A 356 -13.46 -15.15 -36.90
N LYS A 357 -13.31 -16.20 -37.64
CA LYS A 357 -13.68 -16.30 -39.06
C LYS A 357 -14.61 -17.46 -39.27
N VAL A 358 -15.49 -17.33 -40.29
CA VAL A 358 -16.44 -18.37 -40.73
C VAL A 358 -16.04 -18.88 -42.10
N TYR A 359 -16.13 -20.19 -42.27
CA TYR A 359 -15.74 -20.90 -43.48
C TYR A 359 -16.85 -21.83 -43.96
N ASP A 360 -16.93 -22.02 -45.28
CA ASP A 360 -17.75 -23.06 -45.86
C ASP A 360 -17.08 -24.46 -45.76
N VAL A 361 -17.71 -25.51 -46.27
CA VAL A 361 -17.20 -26.89 -46.26
C VAL A 361 -15.96 -27.10 -47.14
N LEU A 362 -15.67 -26.18 -48.05
CA LEU A 362 -14.49 -26.19 -48.91
C LEU A 362 -13.33 -25.43 -48.31
N GLY A 363 -13.54 -24.78 -47.15
CA GLY A 363 -12.54 -23.98 -46.48
C GLY A 363 -12.45 -22.51 -46.96
N ASN A 364 -13.39 -22.07 -47.81
CA ASN A 364 -13.45 -20.67 -48.21
C ASN A 364 -13.97 -19.79 -47.05
N GLU A 365 -13.32 -18.65 -46.79
CA GLU A 365 -13.77 -17.66 -45.81
C GLU A 365 -15.06 -16.98 -46.31
N VAL A 366 -16.14 -17.07 -45.53
CA VAL A 366 -17.45 -16.51 -45.86
C VAL A 366 -17.81 -15.31 -44.97
N ALA A 367 -17.16 -15.18 -43.80
CA ALA A 367 -17.30 -14.01 -42.92
C ALA A 367 -16.12 -13.85 -41.97
N ILE A 368 -15.87 -12.61 -41.56
CA ILE A 368 -14.95 -12.27 -40.50
C ILE A 368 -15.76 -11.60 -39.37
N LEU A 369 -15.76 -12.19 -38.18
CA LEU A 369 -16.47 -11.69 -37.02
C LEU A 369 -15.58 -10.88 -36.08
N ILE A 370 -14.29 -11.27 -35.97
CA ILE A 370 -13.23 -10.51 -35.24
C ILE A 370 -11.98 -10.53 -36.13
N ASN A 371 -11.30 -9.38 -36.20
CA ASN A 371 -9.97 -9.24 -36.80
C ASN A 371 -9.28 -8.01 -36.19
N GLU A 372 -9.09 -8.03 -34.86
CA GLU A 372 -8.53 -6.91 -34.11
C GLU A 372 -7.87 -7.42 -32.83
N TYR A 373 -7.11 -6.55 -32.16
CA TYR A 373 -6.59 -6.84 -30.81
C TYR A 373 -7.73 -6.77 -29.80
N LYS A 374 -7.96 -7.88 -29.08
CA LYS A 374 -8.95 -7.97 -28.02
C LYS A 374 -8.26 -8.17 -26.68
N PRO A 375 -8.61 -7.40 -25.63
CA PRO A 375 -8.16 -7.63 -24.26
C PRO A 375 -8.70 -8.97 -23.72
N ALA A 376 -8.22 -9.38 -22.55
CA ALA A 376 -8.79 -10.49 -21.82
C ALA A 376 -10.29 -10.24 -21.57
N GLY A 377 -11.11 -11.30 -21.64
CA GLY A 377 -12.56 -11.15 -21.45
C GLY A 377 -13.38 -12.21 -22.15
N SER A 378 -14.70 -12.10 -22.00
CA SER A 378 -15.72 -12.93 -22.66
C SER A 378 -16.44 -12.12 -23.72
N TYR A 379 -16.51 -12.66 -24.92
CA TYR A 379 -17.11 -12.00 -26.09
C TYR A 379 -18.26 -12.80 -26.61
N GLU A 380 -19.40 -12.14 -26.90
CA GLU A 380 -20.55 -12.72 -27.61
C GLU A 380 -20.75 -11.96 -28.91
N LEU A 381 -20.79 -12.68 -30.03
CA LEU A 381 -20.93 -12.14 -31.37
C LEU A 381 -22.12 -12.78 -32.07
N GLU A 382 -22.89 -11.96 -32.79
CA GLU A 382 -23.97 -12.45 -33.62
C GLU A 382 -23.45 -12.70 -35.05
N PHE A 383 -23.77 -13.89 -35.58
CA PHE A 383 -23.53 -14.24 -36.96
C PHE A 383 -24.87 -14.38 -37.69
N ASN A 384 -25.00 -13.66 -38.78
CA ASN A 384 -26.18 -13.72 -39.65
C ASN A 384 -25.83 -14.37 -41.00
N GLY A 385 -26.51 -15.47 -41.31
CA GLY A 385 -26.35 -16.25 -42.52
C GLY A 385 -27.38 -15.93 -43.61
N ASN A 386 -28.02 -14.75 -43.63
CA ASN A 386 -29.04 -14.42 -44.62
C ASN A 386 -28.58 -14.59 -46.07
N ASP A 387 -27.33 -14.28 -46.36
CA ASP A 387 -26.78 -14.34 -47.73
C ASP A 387 -26.16 -15.70 -48.08
N LEU A 388 -26.17 -16.66 -47.13
CA LEU A 388 -25.60 -17.97 -47.29
C LEU A 388 -26.69 -19.00 -47.57
N VAL A 389 -26.33 -20.11 -48.23
CA VAL A 389 -27.23 -21.26 -48.50
C VAL A 389 -27.32 -22.15 -47.25
N SER A 390 -28.45 -22.89 -47.11
CA SER A 390 -28.54 -23.91 -46.04
C SER A 390 -27.42 -24.92 -46.18
N GLY A 391 -26.76 -25.23 -45.04
CA GLY A 391 -25.62 -26.12 -45.08
C GLY A 391 -24.78 -26.11 -43.80
N VAL A 392 -23.65 -26.79 -43.87
CA VAL A 392 -22.67 -26.87 -42.78
C VAL A 392 -21.62 -25.80 -42.99
N TYR A 393 -21.31 -25.08 -41.92
CA TYR A 393 -20.25 -24.07 -41.84
C TYR A 393 -19.35 -24.37 -40.65
N PHE A 394 -18.14 -23.81 -40.67
CA PHE A 394 -17.17 -23.88 -39.58
C PHE A 394 -16.80 -22.46 -39.15
N TYR A 395 -16.60 -22.25 -37.87
CA TYR A 395 -16.03 -21.01 -37.37
C TYR A 395 -14.80 -21.32 -36.53
N GLN A 396 -13.77 -20.48 -36.68
CA GLN A 396 -12.46 -20.67 -36.05
C GLN A 396 -12.01 -19.42 -35.33
N LEU A 397 -11.71 -19.58 -34.03
CA LEU A 397 -11.03 -18.61 -33.22
C LEU A 397 -9.52 -18.87 -33.28
N ARG A 398 -8.74 -17.81 -33.52
CA ARG A 398 -7.28 -17.85 -33.45
C ARG A 398 -6.78 -16.64 -32.64
N VAL A 399 -5.94 -16.89 -31.62
CA VAL A 399 -5.26 -15.89 -30.81
C VAL A 399 -3.83 -16.36 -30.54
N GLY A 400 -2.85 -15.74 -31.19
CA GLY A 400 -1.47 -16.20 -31.17
C GLY A 400 -1.32 -17.65 -31.65
N SER A 401 -0.87 -18.55 -30.78
CA SER A 401 -0.74 -19.98 -31.07
C SER A 401 -2.02 -20.81 -30.83
N PHE A 402 -3.00 -20.20 -30.12
CA PHE A 402 -4.27 -20.89 -29.86
C PHE A 402 -5.15 -20.90 -31.10
N ILE A 403 -5.66 -22.07 -31.45
CA ILE A 403 -6.61 -22.27 -32.56
C ILE A 403 -7.69 -23.27 -32.12
N GLN A 404 -8.95 -22.87 -32.23
CA GLN A 404 -10.08 -23.76 -31.99
C GLN A 404 -11.14 -23.55 -33.05
N THR A 405 -11.69 -24.67 -33.58
CA THR A 405 -12.72 -24.69 -34.66
C THR A 405 -13.97 -25.41 -34.17
N LYS A 406 -15.13 -24.89 -34.51
CA LYS A 406 -16.44 -25.47 -34.23
C LYS A 406 -17.28 -25.55 -35.53
N LYS A 407 -18.24 -26.48 -35.54
CA LYS A 407 -19.18 -26.66 -36.62
C LYS A 407 -20.53 -26.03 -36.30
N MET A 408 -21.19 -25.40 -37.27
CA MET A 408 -22.56 -24.91 -37.20
C MET A 408 -23.39 -25.33 -38.42
N VAL A 409 -24.70 -25.35 -38.28
CA VAL A 409 -25.63 -25.73 -39.34
C VAL A 409 -26.65 -24.63 -39.55
N LEU A 410 -26.66 -24.08 -40.78
CA LEU A 410 -27.67 -23.10 -41.21
C LEU A 410 -28.83 -23.86 -41.86
N MET A 411 -30.03 -23.60 -41.44
CA MET A 411 -31.29 -24.15 -41.97
C MET A 411 -32.23 -23.02 -42.31
N LYS A 412 -32.42 -22.76 -43.59
CA LYS A 412 -33.42 -21.83 -44.11
C LYS A 412 -34.72 -22.55 -44.41
#